data_602def645d8ae6a570092a14029d9160
#
_entry.id   602def645d8ae6a570092a14029d9160
#
_cell.length_a   1.000
_cell.length_b   1.000
_cell.length_c   1.000
_cell.angle_alpha   90.00
_cell.angle_beta   90.00
_cell.angle_gamma   90.00
#
_symmetry.space_group_name_H-M   'P 1'
#
loop_
_entity.id
_entity.type
_entity.pdbx_description
1 polymer ?
#
loop_
_entity_poly.entity_id
_entity_poly.type
_entity_poly.pdbx_seq_one_letter_code
_entity_poly.pdbx_strand_id
1 'polypeptide(L)' 'MLFFKRNISKLSDEELLIHYTKSGDTEYFGELYNRYIPLLYGLCLKYLHDEDRAQEAVMQLFEDLLPKLGNY' A
#
# COMPACT_ATOMS: atom_id res chain seq x y z
N MET A 1 -6.99 23.99 -2.15
CA MET A 1 -7.28 23.51 -2.09
C MET A 1 -7.79 23.07 -2.31
N LEU A 2 -7.85 22.64 -2.55
CA LEU A 2 -8.37 22.03 -2.72
C LEU A 2 -8.55 21.35 -2.82
N PHE A 3 -8.66 21.21 -2.83
CA PHE A 3 -8.88 20.49 -2.80
C PHE A 3 -9.79 19.72 -3.24
N PHE A 4 -9.55 19.23 -4.00
CA PHE A 4 -10.44 18.29 -4.15
C PHE A 4 -9.85 16.97 -4.05
N LYS A 5 -10.60 16.10 -3.52
CA LYS A 5 -10.25 14.79 -3.40
C LYS A 5 -10.58 14.10 -4.61
N ARG A 6 -9.61 13.57 -5.29
CA ARG A 6 -9.86 12.62 -6.33
C ARG A 6 -10.49 11.42 -5.71
N ASN A 7 -11.34 10.72 -6.43
CA ASN A 7 -11.94 9.50 -5.93
C ASN A 7 -10.98 8.33 -6.10
N ILE A 8 -9.86 8.43 -5.42
CA ILE A 8 -8.82 7.41 -5.48
C ILE A 8 -9.36 6.06 -5.01
N SER A 9 -10.27 6.08 -4.05
CA SER A 9 -10.84 4.85 -3.52
C SER A 9 -11.63 4.05 -4.53
N LYS A 10 -12.01 4.68 -5.64
CA LYS A 10 -12.77 4.00 -6.70
C LYS A 10 -11.89 3.43 -7.79
N LEU A 11 -10.61 3.75 -7.76
CA LEU A 11 -9.70 3.23 -8.77
C LEU A 11 -9.36 1.76 -8.48
N SER A 12 -9.13 1.01 -9.54
CA SER A 12 -8.67 -0.36 -9.38
C SER A 12 -7.21 -0.37 -8.94
N ASP A 13 -6.75 -1.52 -8.48
CA ASP A 13 -5.36 -1.67 -8.08
C ASP A 13 -4.42 -1.34 -9.24
N GLU A 14 -4.76 -1.80 -10.42
CA GLU A 14 -3.96 -1.52 -11.61
C GLU A 14 -3.90 -0.04 -11.91
N GLU A 15 -5.03 0.63 -11.82
CA GLU A 15 -5.09 2.07 -12.06
C GLU A 15 -4.24 2.82 -11.05
N LEU A 16 -4.29 2.39 -9.79
CA LEU A 16 -3.49 3.02 -8.75
C LEU A 16 -2.00 2.87 -9.04
N LEU A 17 -1.59 1.69 -9.46
CA LEU A 17 -0.19 1.46 -9.79
C LEU A 17 0.25 2.30 -10.98
N ILE A 18 -0.59 2.37 -12.00
CA ILE A 18 -0.27 3.16 -13.18
C ILE A 18 -0.10 4.63 -12.82
N HIS A 19 -1.04 5.16 -12.04
CA HIS A 19 -0.96 6.56 -11.62
C HIS A 19 0.27 6.80 -10.76
N TYR A 20 0.57 5.87 -9.86
CA TYR A 20 1.72 6.02 -9.00
C TYR A 20 3.03 6.03 -9.79
N THR A 21 3.16 5.10 -10.74
CA THR A 21 4.40 5.02 -11.52
C THR A 21 4.60 6.24 -12.41
N LYS A 22 3.51 6.83 -12.85
CA LYS A 22 3.61 8.01 -13.71
C LYS A 22 3.85 9.29 -12.93
N SER A 23 3.22 9.44 -11.79
CA SER A 23 3.27 10.71 -11.05
C SER A 23 4.24 10.70 -9.88
N GLY A 24 4.51 9.52 -9.33
CA GLY A 24 5.29 9.44 -8.10
C GLY A 24 4.52 9.91 -6.88
N ASP A 25 3.22 10.18 -7.04
CA ASP A 25 2.39 10.68 -5.96
C ASP A 25 2.07 9.55 -4.99
N THR A 26 2.54 9.68 -3.76
CA THR A 26 2.41 8.63 -2.76
C THR A 26 0.96 8.40 -2.32
N GLU A 27 0.04 9.30 -2.66
CA GLU A 27 -1.37 9.07 -2.35
C GLU A 27 -1.90 7.80 -2.98
N TYR A 28 -1.49 7.53 -4.22
CA TYR A 28 -1.94 6.32 -4.91
C TYR A 28 -1.40 5.08 -4.23
N PHE A 29 -0.14 5.13 -3.81
CA PHE A 29 0.44 4.01 -3.08
C PHE A 29 -0.22 3.86 -1.71
N GLY A 30 -0.53 4.99 -1.06
CA GLY A 30 -1.20 4.97 0.24
C GLY A 30 -2.55 4.26 0.19
N GLU A 31 -3.27 4.44 -0.91
CA GLU A 31 -4.56 3.77 -1.06
C GLU A 31 -4.37 2.25 -1.17
N LEU A 32 -3.37 1.82 -1.95
CA LEU A 32 -3.05 0.39 -2.03
C LEU A 32 -2.66 -0.16 -0.67
N TYR A 33 -1.86 0.59 0.06
CA TYR A 33 -1.43 0.22 1.39
C TYR A 33 -2.65 -0.01 2.29
N ASN A 34 -3.59 0.96 2.27
CA ASN A 34 -4.78 0.87 3.09
C ASN A 34 -5.67 -0.31 2.73
N ARG A 35 -5.68 -0.69 1.46
CA ARG A 35 -6.49 -1.82 1.01
C ARG A 35 -5.94 -3.16 1.48
N TYR A 36 -4.62 -3.28 1.48
CA TYR A 36 -3.99 -4.58 1.70
C TYR A 36 -3.43 -4.77 3.09
N ILE A 37 -3.20 -3.69 3.84
CA ILE A 37 -2.68 -3.81 5.20
C ILE A 37 -3.50 -4.76 6.06
N PRO A 38 -4.83 -4.62 6.13
CA PRO A 38 -5.60 -5.52 6.99
C PRO A 38 -5.47 -6.98 6.58
N LEU A 39 -5.42 -7.24 5.29
CA LEU A 39 -5.29 -8.61 4.78
C LEU A 39 -3.92 -9.18 5.09
N LEU A 40 -2.88 -8.39 4.82
CA LEU A 40 -1.52 -8.83 5.05
C LEU A 40 -1.23 -8.99 6.54
N TYR A 41 -1.73 -8.06 7.34
CA TYR A 41 -1.57 -8.15 8.78
C TYR A 41 -2.21 -9.42 9.31
N GLY A 42 -3.43 -9.71 8.87
CA GLY A 42 -4.12 -10.92 9.29
C GLY A 42 -3.36 -12.17 8.92
N LEU A 43 -2.80 -12.18 7.70
CA LEU A 43 -2.03 -13.32 7.23
C LEU A 43 -0.76 -13.49 8.05
N CYS A 44 -0.04 -12.41 8.27
CA CYS A 44 1.19 -12.46 9.06
C CYS A 44 0.91 -12.88 10.49
N LEU A 45 -0.19 -12.40 11.06
CA LEU A 45 -0.56 -12.76 12.41
C LEU A 45 -0.84 -14.25 12.52
N LYS A 46 -1.47 -14.81 11.49
CA LYS A 46 -1.79 -16.23 11.46
C LYS A 46 -0.53 -17.08 11.50
N TYR A 47 0.52 -16.64 10.81
CA TYR A 47 1.75 -17.41 10.75
C TYR A 47 2.69 -17.13 11.93
N LEU A 48 2.77 -15.89 12.36
CA LEU A 48 3.73 -15.50 13.38
C LEU A 48 3.16 -15.58 14.80
N HIS A 49 1.85 -15.53 14.93
CA HIS A 49 1.16 -15.59 16.23
C HIS A 49 1.62 -14.52 17.20
N ASP A 50 2.03 -13.36 16.67
CA ASP A 50 2.57 -12.28 17.48
C ASP A 50 2.23 -10.97 16.75
N GLU A 51 1.50 -10.10 17.46
CA GLU A 51 1.03 -8.85 16.83
C GLU A 51 2.17 -7.93 16.44
N ASP A 52 3.18 -7.82 17.29
CA ASP A 52 4.31 -6.94 17.00
C ASP A 52 5.09 -7.43 15.80
N ARG A 53 5.32 -8.73 15.73
CA ARG A 53 6.03 -9.31 14.60
C ARG A 53 5.24 -9.21 13.32
N ALA A 54 3.92 -9.40 13.41
CA ALA A 54 3.06 -9.29 12.24
C ALA A 54 3.11 -7.87 11.70
N GLN A 55 3.04 -6.88 12.57
CA GLN A 55 3.10 -5.49 12.18
C GLN A 55 4.43 -5.16 11.53
N GLU A 56 5.51 -5.61 12.12
CA GLU A 56 6.84 -5.39 11.55
C GLU A 56 6.98 -6.04 10.19
N ALA A 57 6.46 -7.26 10.04
CA ALA A 57 6.56 -7.97 8.78
C ALA A 57 5.82 -7.24 7.67
N VAL A 58 4.63 -6.72 7.97
CA VAL A 58 3.86 -5.98 6.99
C VAL A 58 4.56 -4.69 6.60
N MET A 59 5.09 -3.97 7.58
CA MET A 59 5.80 -2.74 7.31
C MET A 59 7.05 -2.99 6.47
N GLN A 60 7.78 -4.04 6.79
CA GLN A 60 8.97 -4.39 6.04
C GLN A 60 8.63 -4.74 4.60
N LEU A 61 7.54 -5.45 4.41
CA LEU A 61 7.09 -5.83 3.08
C LEU A 61 6.84 -4.60 2.21
N PHE A 62 6.15 -3.62 2.76
CA PHE A 62 5.85 -2.41 2.02
C PHE A 62 7.07 -1.55 1.78
N GLU A 63 7.98 -1.51 2.74
CA GLU A 63 9.23 -0.78 2.56
C GLU A 63 10.05 -1.37 1.43
N ASP A 64 10.05 -2.69 1.32
CA ASP A 64 10.77 -3.36 0.26
C ASP A 64 10.11 -3.15 -1.10
N LEU A 65 8.79 -3.07 -1.11
CA LEU A 65 8.04 -2.90 -2.34
C LEU A 65 8.12 -1.50 -2.91
N LEU A 66 8.15 -0.51 -2.05
CA LEU A 66 8.07 0.88 -2.49
C LEU A 66 9.14 1.28 -3.49
N PRO A 67 10.42 0.99 -3.25
CA PRO A 67 11.44 1.35 -4.23
C PRO A 67 11.26 0.62 -5.56
N LYS A 68 10.80 -0.62 -5.51
CA LYS A 68 10.61 -1.38 -6.73
C LYS A 68 9.50 -0.81 -7.57
N LEU A 69 8.42 -0.39 -6.94
CA LEU A 69 7.31 0.23 -7.64
C LEU A 69 7.72 1.56 -8.25
N GLY A 70 8.56 2.30 -7.56
CA GLY A 70 9.03 3.59 -8.04
C GLY A 70 9.95 3.50 -9.23
N ASN A 71 10.51 2.32 -9.49
CA ASN A 71 11.44 2.11 -10.60
C ASN A 71 10.76 1.63 -11.87
N TYR A 72 9.48 1.42 -11.82
CA TYR A 72 8.75 1.08 -13.03
C TYR A 72 8.27 2.36 -13.73
#